data_1cb14ca982b4ec5e42f49e8ff1c36322
#
_entry.id   1cb14ca982b4ec5e42f49e8ff1c36322
#
_cell.length_a   1.000
_cell.length_b   1.000
_cell.length_c   1.000
_cell.angle_alpha   90.00
_cell.angle_beta   90.00
_cell.angle_gamma   90.00
#
_symmetry.space_group_name_H-M   'P 1'
#
loop_
_entity.id
_entity.type
_entity.pdbx_description
1 polymer ?
#
loop_
_entity_poly.entity_id
_entity_poly.type
_entity_poly.pdbx_seq_one_letter_code
_entity_poly.pdbx_strand_id
1 'polypeptide(L)'
;MKFYDLSGADNKRFSPFGWRVRMSLAHLSMEEITEVELVKFSQKDKLKFSGQELVPILCDNSATISDSWRIAEYLEDNYTDQPTLFSSPTDKAYEKFVSSWVDSQVHPLIAKCVVRDIIDVIDPSDREYFRRSREHRFGMSLEEVVAKREETRTLLKQTLFPVRKVLELNPFLGGTSASFADYSVFGAIMWARVTSSFDILEHEDPIIDWRERMLDLYNGLARKETAREH
;
A
#
# COMPACT_ATOMS: atom_id res chain seq x y z
N MET A 1 20.88 -2.31 -4.97
CA MET A 1 19.50 -2.84 -4.94
C MET A 1 18.62 -2.03 -5.87
N LYS A 2 17.61 -2.64 -6.53
CA LYS A 2 16.66 -1.94 -7.41
C LYS A 2 15.23 -2.37 -7.11
N PHE A 3 14.35 -1.40 -6.86
CA PHE A 3 12.94 -1.62 -6.51
C PHE A 3 12.04 -1.14 -7.65
N TYR A 4 11.21 -2.02 -8.18
CA TYR A 4 10.20 -1.72 -9.19
C TYR A 4 8.86 -1.45 -8.51
N ASP A 5 8.32 -0.25 -8.70
CA ASP A 5 7.07 0.19 -8.08
C ASP A 5 6.09 0.75 -9.10
N LEU A 6 4.78 0.63 -8.81
CA LEU A 6 3.73 1.18 -9.65
C LEU A 6 3.71 2.71 -9.60
N SER A 7 3.61 3.34 -10.77
CA SER A 7 3.34 4.77 -10.85
C SER A 7 2.15 5.09 -11.75
N GLY A 8 1.46 6.16 -11.40
CA GLY A 8 0.49 6.84 -12.26
C GLY A 8 1.11 7.95 -13.08
N ALA A 9 0.25 8.90 -13.50
CA ALA A 9 0.68 10.17 -14.09
C ALA A 9 1.52 10.96 -13.07
N ASP A 10 2.45 11.78 -13.57
CA ASP A 10 3.32 12.63 -12.74
C ASP A 10 4.05 11.85 -11.63
N ASN A 11 4.38 10.60 -11.91
CA ASN A 11 5.06 9.68 -10.98
C ASN A 11 4.31 9.43 -9.67
N LYS A 12 2.99 9.63 -9.61
CA LYS A 12 2.17 9.35 -8.43
C LYS A 12 2.28 7.89 -7.99
N ARG A 13 2.56 7.67 -6.72
CA ARG A 13 2.80 6.34 -6.14
C ARG A 13 1.67 5.97 -5.20
N PHE A 14 0.74 5.17 -5.70
CA PHE A 14 -0.49 4.80 -4.99
C PHE A 14 -0.64 3.30 -4.73
N SER A 15 0.30 2.47 -5.17
CA SER A 15 0.22 1.02 -4.93
C SER A 15 0.24 0.71 -3.43
N PRO A 16 -0.78 0.05 -2.86
CA PRO A 16 -0.76 -0.35 -1.45
C PRO A 16 0.42 -1.28 -1.13
N PHE A 17 0.74 -2.18 -2.06
CA PHE A 17 1.87 -3.11 -1.92
C PHE A 17 3.22 -2.40 -2.11
N GLY A 18 3.29 -1.41 -3.01
CA GLY A 18 4.46 -0.56 -3.17
C GLY A 18 4.76 0.23 -1.90
N TRP A 19 3.72 0.76 -1.24
CA TRP A 19 3.86 1.46 0.04
C TRP A 19 4.40 0.57 1.15
N ARG A 20 3.99 -0.70 1.24
CA ARG A 20 4.57 -1.66 2.21
C ARG A 20 6.07 -1.77 2.05
N VAL A 21 6.55 -1.94 0.80
CA VAL A 21 7.98 -2.06 0.52
C VAL A 21 8.73 -0.76 0.79
N ARG A 22 8.17 0.40 0.37
CA ARG A 22 8.78 1.72 0.64
C ARG A 22 8.98 1.96 2.13
N MET A 23 7.93 1.71 2.93
CA MET A 23 8.01 1.89 4.38
C MET A 23 8.98 0.90 5.03
N SER A 24 9.06 -0.33 4.52
CA SER A 24 10.03 -1.33 4.98
C SER A 24 11.47 -0.92 4.66
N LEU A 25 11.74 -0.44 3.44
CA LEU A 25 13.06 0.07 3.06
C LEU A 25 13.47 1.26 3.92
N ALA A 26 12.54 2.17 4.21
CA ALA A 26 12.77 3.32 5.07
C ALA A 26 13.04 2.91 6.53
N HIS A 27 12.28 1.93 7.04
CA HIS A 27 12.50 1.34 8.37
C HIS A 27 13.93 0.82 8.54
N LEU A 28 14.40 0.13 7.51
CA LEU A 28 15.75 -0.46 7.48
C LEU A 28 16.84 0.55 7.06
N SER A 29 16.50 1.83 6.91
CA SER A 29 17.46 2.88 6.45
C SER A 29 18.09 2.56 5.08
N MET A 30 17.36 1.87 4.21
CA MET A 30 17.85 1.38 2.92
C MET A 30 17.37 2.21 1.72
N GLU A 31 16.66 3.33 1.95
CA GLU A 31 16.09 4.14 0.86
C GLU A 31 17.16 4.74 -0.05
N GLU A 32 18.24 5.27 0.54
CA GLU A 32 19.31 5.96 -0.21
C GLU A 32 20.12 5.02 -1.10
N ILE A 33 20.20 3.73 -0.73
CA ILE A 33 20.94 2.71 -1.47
C ILE A 33 20.06 1.93 -2.45
N THR A 34 18.76 2.24 -2.51
CA THR A 34 17.79 1.55 -3.36
C THR A 34 17.40 2.44 -4.54
N GLU A 35 17.82 2.04 -5.75
CA GLU A 35 17.33 2.64 -6.99
C GLU A 35 15.85 2.27 -7.19
N VAL A 36 15.01 3.26 -7.53
CA VAL A 36 13.59 3.02 -7.79
C VAL A 36 13.28 3.14 -9.27
N GLU A 37 12.79 2.07 -9.87
CA GLU A 37 12.24 2.05 -11.23
C GLU A 37 10.72 2.13 -11.17
N LEU A 38 10.16 3.21 -11.70
CA LEU A 38 8.72 3.40 -11.78
C LEU A 38 8.15 2.70 -13.03
N VAL A 39 7.07 1.94 -12.82
CA VAL A 39 6.43 1.12 -13.86
C VAL A 39 4.96 1.48 -13.97
N LYS A 40 4.50 1.84 -15.17
CA LYS A 40 3.09 2.06 -15.49
C LYS A 40 2.39 0.76 -15.84
N PHE A 41 1.05 0.71 -15.81
CA PHE A 41 0.29 -0.49 -16.17
C PHE A 41 0.58 -0.99 -17.58
N SER A 42 0.85 -0.10 -18.54
CA SER A 42 1.21 -0.43 -19.94
C SER A 42 2.64 -0.96 -20.08
N GLN A 43 3.52 -0.78 -19.09
CA GLN A 43 4.95 -1.09 -19.17
C GLN A 43 5.31 -2.48 -18.62
N LYS A 44 4.42 -3.46 -18.74
CA LYS A 44 4.67 -4.84 -18.28
C LYS A 44 5.93 -5.46 -18.89
N ASP A 45 6.32 -5.02 -20.08
CA ASP A 45 7.55 -5.50 -20.73
C ASP A 45 8.80 -5.23 -19.90
N LYS A 46 8.82 -4.17 -19.09
CA LYS A 46 9.91 -3.89 -18.14
C LYS A 46 10.07 -4.96 -17.07
N LEU A 47 9.05 -5.80 -16.84
CA LEU A 47 9.04 -6.83 -15.79
C LEU A 47 9.34 -8.23 -16.31
N LYS A 48 9.52 -8.42 -17.64
CA LYS A 48 9.72 -9.76 -18.27
C LYS A 48 10.88 -10.54 -17.65
N PHE A 49 11.93 -9.86 -17.21
CA PHE A 49 13.10 -10.50 -16.58
C PHE A 49 12.75 -11.26 -15.29
N SER A 50 11.68 -10.85 -14.60
CA SER A 50 11.25 -11.41 -13.31
C SER A 50 10.26 -12.57 -13.45
N GLY A 51 9.72 -12.81 -14.64
CA GLY A 51 8.60 -13.72 -14.87
C GLY A 51 7.27 -13.23 -14.26
N GLN A 52 7.20 -11.96 -13.81
CA GLN A 52 6.02 -11.37 -13.18
C GLN A 52 5.37 -10.34 -14.11
N GLU A 53 4.07 -10.12 -13.93
CA GLU A 53 3.34 -9.04 -14.60
C GLU A 53 2.96 -7.88 -13.67
N LEU A 54 3.24 -8.02 -12.39
CA LEU A 54 2.85 -7.09 -11.34
C LEU A 54 4.05 -6.67 -10.50
N VAL A 55 3.98 -5.47 -9.97
CA VAL A 55 4.88 -4.94 -8.95
C VAL A 55 4.19 -5.01 -7.57
N PRO A 56 4.94 -5.02 -6.45
CA PRO A 56 6.37 -4.71 -6.30
C PRO A 56 7.31 -5.87 -6.66
N ILE A 57 8.49 -5.51 -7.18
CA ILE A 57 9.60 -6.44 -7.39
C ILE A 57 10.87 -5.78 -6.84
N LEU A 58 11.68 -6.54 -6.11
CA LEU A 58 12.98 -6.13 -5.63
C LEU A 58 14.05 -6.99 -6.31
N CYS A 59 15.05 -6.34 -6.89
CA CYS A 59 16.26 -6.98 -7.41
C CYS A 59 17.42 -6.60 -6.50
N ASP A 60 18.11 -7.60 -5.97
CA ASP A 60 19.30 -7.43 -5.15
C ASP A 60 20.35 -8.45 -5.53
N ASN A 61 21.48 -7.98 -6.04
CA ASN A 61 22.52 -8.83 -6.65
C ASN A 61 21.90 -9.78 -7.71
N SER A 62 21.94 -11.09 -7.48
CA SER A 62 21.33 -12.10 -8.35
C SER A 62 19.90 -12.49 -7.97
N ALA A 63 19.39 -11.99 -6.83
CA ALA A 63 18.06 -12.31 -6.37
C ALA A 63 17.01 -11.39 -7.01
N THR A 64 15.85 -11.98 -7.36
CA THR A 64 14.67 -11.27 -7.84
C THR A 64 13.49 -11.73 -7.01
N ILE A 65 12.96 -10.84 -6.18
CA ILE A 65 11.92 -11.12 -5.20
C ILE A 65 10.66 -10.35 -5.60
N SER A 66 9.54 -11.04 -5.71
CA SER A 66 8.21 -10.46 -5.94
C SER A 66 7.31 -10.73 -4.75
N ASP A 67 6.25 -9.89 -4.61
CA ASP A 67 5.35 -9.83 -3.46
C ASP A 67 5.92 -9.07 -2.25
N SER A 68 5.12 -8.14 -1.72
CA SER A 68 5.57 -7.21 -0.67
C SER A 68 5.95 -7.91 0.64
N TRP A 69 5.26 -9.03 0.98
CA TRP A 69 5.60 -9.82 2.15
C TRP A 69 6.94 -10.55 1.98
N ARG A 70 7.13 -11.21 0.83
CA ARG A 70 8.39 -11.90 0.52
C ARG A 70 9.57 -10.95 0.43
N ILE A 71 9.32 -9.73 -0.07
CA ILE A 71 10.35 -8.68 -0.07
C ILE A 71 10.72 -8.30 1.38
N ALA A 72 9.74 -8.12 2.26
CA ALA A 72 10.01 -7.82 3.66
C ALA A 72 10.77 -8.97 4.36
N GLU A 73 10.40 -10.23 4.13
CA GLU A 73 11.13 -11.40 4.63
C GLU A 73 12.58 -11.42 4.11
N TYR A 74 12.77 -11.19 2.81
CA TYR A 74 14.11 -11.17 2.21
C TYR A 74 14.99 -10.07 2.83
N LEU A 75 14.44 -8.87 3.02
CA LEU A 75 15.15 -7.76 3.63
C LEU A 75 15.55 -8.09 5.08
N GLU A 76 14.63 -8.63 5.87
CA GLU A 76 14.89 -9.06 7.24
C GLU A 76 15.98 -10.11 7.34
N ASP A 77 15.93 -11.13 6.47
CA ASP A 77 16.86 -12.26 6.52
C ASP A 77 18.28 -11.91 6.02
N ASN A 78 18.41 -10.90 5.16
CA ASN A 78 19.69 -10.58 4.49
C ASN A 78 20.36 -9.29 5.02
N TYR A 79 19.66 -8.45 5.79
CA TYR A 79 20.15 -7.18 6.29
C TYR A 79 20.04 -7.08 7.82
N THR A 80 20.61 -8.06 8.50
CA THR A 80 20.50 -8.25 9.96
C THR A 80 21.17 -7.17 10.82
N ASP A 81 22.03 -6.33 10.22
CA ASP A 81 22.66 -5.18 10.89
C ASP A 81 21.75 -3.94 10.94
N GLN A 82 20.57 -4.02 10.33
CA GLN A 82 19.56 -2.96 10.29
C GLN A 82 18.48 -3.17 11.38
N PRO A 83 17.66 -2.15 11.68
CA PRO A 83 16.49 -2.33 12.55
C PRO A 83 15.59 -3.45 12.03
N THR A 84 15.03 -4.27 12.91
CA THR A 84 14.22 -5.43 12.54
C THR A 84 12.77 -5.04 12.18
N LEU A 85 12.24 -5.64 11.11
CA LEU A 85 10.81 -5.55 10.74
C LEU A 85 9.94 -6.51 11.58
N PHE A 86 10.54 -7.61 12.07
CA PHE A 86 9.86 -8.68 12.81
C PHE A 86 10.62 -9.02 14.07
N SER A 87 10.24 -8.43 15.21
CA SER A 87 10.98 -8.54 16.47
C SER A 87 11.07 -9.97 17.04
N SER A 88 10.17 -10.86 16.63
CA SER A 88 10.15 -12.27 17.04
C SER A 88 9.35 -13.12 16.04
N PRO A 89 9.47 -14.49 16.10
CA PRO A 89 8.62 -15.37 15.32
C PRO A 89 7.11 -15.17 15.58
N THR A 90 6.73 -14.81 16.78
CA THR A 90 5.34 -14.52 17.14
C THR A 90 4.88 -13.23 16.48
N ASP A 91 5.72 -12.18 16.52
CA ASP A 91 5.43 -10.92 15.84
C ASP A 91 5.33 -11.13 14.33
N LYS A 92 6.25 -11.89 13.73
CA LYS A 92 6.17 -12.24 12.30
C LYS A 92 4.84 -12.93 11.94
N ALA A 93 4.32 -13.82 12.79
CA ALA A 93 3.02 -14.45 12.59
C ALA A 93 1.87 -13.46 12.70
N TYR A 94 1.92 -12.55 13.67
CA TYR A 94 0.95 -11.46 13.81
C TYR A 94 0.97 -10.53 12.59
N GLU A 95 2.13 -10.08 12.15
CA GLU A 95 2.34 -9.24 10.97
C GLU A 95 1.75 -9.90 9.71
N LYS A 96 1.98 -11.21 9.55
CA LYS A 96 1.40 -11.98 8.45
C LYS A 96 -0.12 -12.06 8.52
N PHE A 97 -0.66 -12.25 9.71
CA PHE A 97 -2.11 -12.26 9.93
C PHE A 97 -2.71 -10.91 9.53
N VAL A 98 -2.17 -9.80 10.03
CA VAL A 98 -2.65 -8.45 9.70
C VAL A 98 -2.56 -8.18 8.21
N SER A 99 -1.42 -8.48 7.58
CA SER A 99 -1.23 -8.31 6.14
C SER A 99 -2.27 -9.10 5.33
N SER A 100 -2.50 -10.37 5.69
CA SER A 100 -3.49 -11.23 5.00
C SER A 100 -4.93 -10.74 5.22
N TRP A 101 -5.25 -10.25 6.41
CA TRP A 101 -6.53 -9.65 6.72
C TRP A 101 -6.76 -8.36 5.91
N VAL A 102 -5.74 -7.49 5.79
CA VAL A 102 -5.82 -6.29 4.96
C VAL A 102 -6.10 -6.67 3.50
N ASP A 103 -5.38 -7.66 2.97
CA ASP A 103 -5.53 -8.10 1.58
C ASP A 103 -6.92 -8.68 1.29
N SER A 104 -7.46 -9.44 2.24
CA SER A 104 -8.73 -10.16 2.05
C SER A 104 -9.97 -9.36 2.47
N GLN A 105 -9.87 -8.45 3.43
CA GLN A 105 -11.03 -7.75 3.99
C GLN A 105 -11.01 -6.24 3.73
N VAL A 106 -9.86 -5.57 3.83
CA VAL A 106 -9.76 -4.12 3.72
C VAL A 106 -9.64 -3.67 2.26
N HIS A 107 -8.72 -4.25 1.50
CA HIS A 107 -8.49 -3.89 0.09
C HIS A 107 -9.75 -4.00 -0.78
N PRO A 108 -10.60 -5.06 -0.68
CA PRO A 108 -11.82 -5.13 -1.49
C PRO A 108 -12.80 -3.99 -1.21
N LEU A 109 -12.88 -3.52 0.04
CA LEU A 109 -13.75 -2.41 0.41
C LEU A 109 -13.19 -1.07 -0.08
N ILE A 110 -11.89 -0.84 0.09
CA ILE A 110 -11.24 0.37 -0.45
C ILE A 110 -11.36 0.41 -1.98
N ALA A 111 -11.15 -0.71 -2.67
CA ALA A 111 -11.35 -0.80 -4.12
C ALA A 111 -12.75 -0.31 -4.54
N LYS A 112 -13.81 -0.74 -3.84
CA LYS A 112 -15.19 -0.31 -4.10
C LYS A 112 -15.43 1.17 -3.80
N CYS A 113 -14.59 1.80 -2.99
CA CYS A 113 -14.69 3.24 -2.74
C CYS A 113 -13.98 4.08 -3.80
N VAL A 114 -12.84 3.60 -4.36
CA VAL A 114 -11.92 4.46 -5.10
C VAL A 114 -11.58 4.01 -6.53
N VAL A 115 -12.00 2.82 -6.95
CA VAL A 115 -11.52 2.22 -8.22
C VAL A 115 -11.79 3.09 -9.44
N ARG A 116 -12.92 3.80 -9.49
CA ARG A 116 -13.24 4.72 -10.59
C ARG A 116 -12.25 5.92 -10.60
N ASP A 117 -11.88 6.41 -9.43
CA ASP A 117 -11.08 7.61 -9.29
C ASP A 117 -9.62 7.39 -9.70
N ILE A 118 -9.15 6.14 -9.69
CA ILE A 118 -7.82 5.75 -10.16
C ILE A 118 -7.59 6.15 -11.62
N ILE A 119 -8.64 6.11 -12.47
CA ILE A 119 -8.53 6.51 -13.90
C ILE A 119 -7.99 7.93 -14.06
N ASP A 120 -8.31 8.80 -13.12
CA ASP A 120 -7.94 10.21 -13.22
C ASP A 120 -6.47 10.47 -12.81
N VAL A 121 -5.85 9.53 -12.09
CA VAL A 121 -4.46 9.65 -11.59
C VAL A 121 -3.47 8.74 -12.31
N ILE A 122 -3.92 7.84 -13.16
CA ILE A 122 -3.02 7.01 -13.98
C ILE A 122 -2.67 7.68 -15.30
N ASP A 123 -1.61 7.18 -15.93
CA ASP A 123 -1.22 7.66 -17.26
C ASP A 123 -2.39 7.51 -18.26
N PRO A 124 -2.63 8.51 -19.14
CA PRO A 124 -3.70 8.42 -20.13
C PRO A 124 -3.65 7.17 -21.00
N SER A 125 -2.45 6.67 -21.33
CA SER A 125 -2.29 5.44 -22.11
C SER A 125 -2.74 4.17 -21.39
N ASP A 126 -2.83 4.21 -20.04
CA ASP A 126 -3.26 3.07 -19.22
C ASP A 126 -4.77 3.00 -19.00
N ARG A 127 -5.51 4.10 -19.25
CA ARG A 127 -6.91 4.26 -18.83
C ARG A 127 -7.83 3.20 -19.42
N GLU A 128 -7.72 2.95 -20.71
CA GLU A 128 -8.57 1.95 -21.39
C GLU A 128 -8.29 0.54 -20.88
N TYR A 129 -7.01 0.16 -20.77
CA TYR A 129 -6.61 -1.12 -20.20
C TYR A 129 -7.11 -1.28 -18.77
N PHE A 130 -6.90 -0.27 -17.93
CA PHE A 130 -7.32 -0.28 -16.54
C PHE A 130 -8.84 -0.46 -16.43
N ARG A 131 -9.63 0.37 -17.13
CA ARG A 131 -11.11 0.29 -17.14
C ARG A 131 -11.56 -1.11 -17.51
N ARG A 132 -11.19 -1.58 -18.68
CA ARG A 132 -11.60 -2.90 -19.18
C ARG A 132 -11.23 -4.04 -18.20
N SER A 133 -10.03 -4.02 -17.67
CA SER A 133 -9.54 -5.02 -16.73
C SER A 133 -10.31 -5.03 -15.41
N ARG A 134 -10.68 -3.85 -14.89
CA ARG A 134 -11.40 -3.74 -13.60
C ARG A 134 -12.88 -3.99 -13.76
N GLU A 135 -13.51 -3.50 -14.82
CA GLU A 135 -14.91 -3.80 -15.13
C GLU A 135 -15.13 -5.30 -15.36
N HIS A 136 -14.20 -5.97 -16.04
CA HIS A 136 -14.23 -7.44 -16.15
C HIS A 136 -14.16 -8.12 -14.78
N ARG A 137 -13.26 -7.66 -13.88
CA ARG A 137 -13.11 -8.21 -12.51
C ARG A 137 -14.36 -8.00 -11.65
N PHE A 138 -15.01 -6.83 -11.76
CA PHE A 138 -16.18 -6.49 -10.94
C PHE A 138 -17.51 -6.97 -11.57
N GLY A 139 -17.52 -7.30 -12.87
CA GLY A 139 -18.72 -7.67 -13.60
C GLY A 139 -19.68 -6.50 -13.83
N MET A 140 -19.24 -5.26 -13.67
CA MET A 140 -20.02 -4.02 -13.82
C MET A 140 -19.10 -2.83 -14.13
N SER A 141 -19.70 -1.69 -14.55
CA SER A 141 -18.93 -0.45 -14.80
C SER A 141 -18.26 0.08 -13.52
N LEU A 142 -17.19 0.82 -13.67
CA LEU A 142 -16.50 1.42 -12.52
C LEU A 142 -17.38 2.42 -11.77
N GLU A 143 -18.24 3.12 -12.49
CA GLU A 143 -19.24 4.05 -11.97
C GLU A 143 -20.25 3.32 -11.05
N GLU A 144 -20.74 2.15 -11.50
CA GLU A 144 -21.62 1.30 -10.67
C GLU A 144 -20.93 0.75 -9.43
N VAL A 145 -19.64 0.38 -9.53
CA VAL A 145 -18.85 -0.11 -8.37
C VAL A 145 -18.81 0.95 -7.27
N VAL A 146 -18.56 2.21 -7.61
CA VAL A 146 -18.42 3.29 -6.61
C VAL A 146 -19.75 3.95 -6.24
N ALA A 147 -20.84 3.62 -6.91
CA ALA A 147 -22.16 4.24 -6.63
C ALA A 147 -22.61 4.07 -5.18
N LYS A 148 -22.18 3.00 -4.51
CA LYS A 148 -22.49 2.69 -3.11
C LYS A 148 -21.32 2.91 -2.17
N ARG A 149 -20.38 3.80 -2.51
CA ARG A 149 -19.16 3.99 -1.70
C ARG A 149 -19.44 4.47 -0.27
N GLU A 150 -20.55 5.18 -0.02
CA GLU A 150 -20.95 5.59 1.33
C GLU A 150 -21.35 4.38 2.21
N GLU A 151 -22.14 3.45 1.66
CA GLU A 151 -22.47 2.19 2.33
C GLU A 151 -21.20 1.36 2.55
N THR A 152 -20.31 1.32 1.56
CA THR A 152 -19.03 0.61 1.63
C THR A 152 -18.11 1.23 2.68
N ARG A 153 -18.07 2.57 2.83
CA ARG A 153 -17.34 3.26 3.90
C ARG A 153 -17.83 2.82 5.29
N THR A 154 -19.15 2.65 5.45
CA THR A 154 -19.71 2.14 6.72
C THR A 154 -19.21 0.72 7.02
N LEU A 155 -19.16 -0.17 6.02
CA LEU A 155 -18.59 -1.51 6.18
C LEU A 155 -17.09 -1.45 6.47
N LEU A 156 -16.36 -0.58 5.79
CA LEU A 156 -14.93 -0.38 6.03
C LEU A 156 -14.67 0.10 7.46
N LYS A 157 -15.49 1.02 7.97
CA LYS A 157 -15.44 1.45 9.37
C LYS A 157 -15.58 0.27 10.34
N GLN A 158 -16.53 -0.63 10.10
CA GLN A 158 -16.70 -1.83 10.91
C GLN A 158 -15.51 -2.78 10.78
N THR A 159 -15.02 -2.99 9.56
CA THR A 159 -13.86 -3.85 9.29
C THR A 159 -12.59 -3.33 9.98
N LEU A 160 -12.37 -2.01 10.03
CA LEU A 160 -11.22 -1.39 10.69
C LEU A 160 -11.37 -1.29 12.23
N PHE A 161 -12.43 -1.84 12.83
CA PHE A 161 -12.62 -1.83 14.28
C PHE A 161 -11.42 -2.41 15.06
N PRO A 162 -10.81 -3.55 14.68
CA PRO A 162 -9.63 -4.06 15.38
C PRO A 162 -8.44 -3.10 15.40
N VAL A 163 -8.22 -2.36 14.29
CA VAL A 163 -7.18 -1.33 14.21
C VAL A 163 -7.40 -0.26 15.27
N ARG A 164 -8.62 0.27 15.39
CA ARG A 164 -8.97 1.27 16.42
C ARG A 164 -8.70 0.77 17.82
N LYS A 165 -9.05 -0.50 18.10
CA LYS A 165 -8.83 -1.10 19.42
C LYS A 165 -7.37 -1.21 19.82
N VAL A 166 -6.49 -1.48 18.87
CA VAL A 166 -5.04 -1.46 19.14
C VAL A 166 -4.56 -0.03 19.36
N LEU A 167 -5.03 0.93 18.54
CA LEU A 167 -4.62 2.33 18.60
C LEU A 167 -5.17 3.09 19.84
N GLU A 168 -6.19 2.59 20.51
CA GLU A 168 -6.62 3.10 21.83
C GLU A 168 -5.53 2.94 22.92
N LEU A 169 -4.67 1.94 22.76
CA LEU A 169 -3.67 1.57 23.76
C LEU A 169 -2.23 1.85 23.31
N ASN A 170 -2.01 2.00 21.99
CA ASN A 170 -0.68 2.07 21.40
C ASN A 170 -0.63 3.16 20.32
N PRO A 171 0.52 3.82 20.14
CA PRO A 171 0.68 4.78 19.04
C PRO A 171 0.71 4.10 17.64
N PHE A 172 1.06 2.82 17.57
CA PHE A 172 1.15 2.03 16.33
C PHE A 172 0.59 0.62 16.53
N LEU A 173 0.33 -0.10 15.43
CA LEU A 173 -0.08 -1.50 15.48
C LEU A 173 1.05 -2.40 15.99
N GLY A 174 2.30 -2.04 15.74
CA GLY A 174 3.49 -2.66 16.31
C GLY A 174 3.77 -2.28 17.76
N GLY A 175 2.87 -1.55 18.43
CA GLY A 175 3.05 -1.11 19.82
C GLY A 175 3.68 0.29 19.91
N THR A 176 4.87 0.41 20.47
CA THR A 176 5.56 1.70 20.64
C THR A 176 6.22 2.25 19.37
N SER A 177 6.44 1.40 18.38
CA SER A 177 7.01 1.73 17.07
C SER A 177 6.20 1.10 15.95
N ALA A 178 6.29 1.70 14.75
CA ALA A 178 5.63 1.16 13.57
C ALA A 178 6.29 -0.16 13.13
N SER A 179 5.47 -1.09 12.65
CA SER A 179 5.84 -2.41 12.16
C SER A 179 5.28 -2.68 10.78
N PHE A 180 5.50 -3.86 10.24
CA PHE A 180 4.93 -4.24 8.94
C PHE A 180 3.39 -4.30 8.96
N ALA A 181 2.74 -4.54 10.12
CA ALA A 181 1.30 -4.44 10.29
C ALA A 181 0.82 -3.01 9.99
N ASP A 182 1.53 -2.00 10.55
CA ASP A 182 1.27 -0.61 10.25
C ASP A 182 1.43 -0.33 8.75
N TYR A 183 2.51 -0.80 8.13
CA TYR A 183 2.75 -0.58 6.70
C TYR A 183 1.69 -1.26 5.82
N SER A 184 1.13 -2.38 6.27
CA SER A 184 0.06 -3.09 5.56
C SER A 184 -1.24 -2.27 5.54
N VAL A 185 -1.67 -1.77 6.69
CA VAL A 185 -2.87 -0.92 6.81
C VAL A 185 -2.64 0.45 6.17
N PHE A 186 -1.46 1.04 6.41
CA PHE A 186 -1.10 2.34 5.86
C PHE A 186 -1.03 2.35 4.34
N GLY A 187 -0.46 1.31 3.73
CA GLY A 187 -0.44 1.17 2.28
C GLY A 187 -1.85 1.16 1.66
N ALA A 188 -2.80 0.50 2.32
CA ALA A 188 -4.20 0.51 1.92
C ALA A 188 -4.82 1.93 2.01
N ILE A 189 -4.53 2.67 3.09
CA ILE A 189 -5.01 4.06 3.25
C ILE A 189 -4.33 4.99 2.25
N MET A 190 -3.03 4.84 2.00
CA MET A 190 -2.31 5.63 0.99
C MET A 190 -2.85 5.40 -0.42
N TRP A 191 -3.29 4.19 -0.73
CA TRP A 191 -3.97 3.93 -1.99
C TRP A 191 -5.17 4.86 -2.18
N ALA A 192 -6.09 4.90 -1.20
CA ALA A 192 -7.25 5.79 -1.25
C ALA A 192 -6.84 7.28 -1.27
N ARG A 193 -5.95 7.67 -0.36
CA ARG A 193 -5.51 9.06 -0.19
C ARG A 193 -4.93 9.68 -1.47
N VAL A 194 -4.17 8.91 -2.23
CA VAL A 194 -3.50 9.40 -3.45
C VAL A 194 -4.44 9.37 -4.66
N THR A 195 -5.39 8.44 -4.70
CA THR A 195 -6.21 8.22 -5.90
C THR A 195 -7.58 8.87 -5.86
N SER A 196 -8.13 9.18 -4.69
CA SER A 196 -9.50 9.64 -4.54
C SER A 196 -9.60 10.85 -3.64
N SER A 197 -10.49 11.78 -3.96
CA SER A 197 -10.94 12.83 -3.06
C SER A 197 -12.06 12.34 -2.10
N PHE A 198 -12.56 11.12 -2.29
CA PHE A 198 -13.50 10.52 -1.35
C PHE A 198 -12.78 10.06 -0.10
N ASP A 199 -13.12 10.65 1.04
CA ASP A 199 -12.51 10.27 2.31
C ASP A 199 -13.09 8.93 2.79
N ILE A 200 -12.24 7.93 2.90
CA ILE A 200 -12.60 6.58 3.38
C ILE A 200 -12.69 6.50 4.90
N LEU A 201 -12.18 7.50 5.62
CA LEU A 201 -12.27 7.65 7.08
C LEU A 201 -13.22 8.79 7.41
N GLU A 202 -13.99 8.65 8.48
CA GLU A 202 -14.80 9.76 9.01
C GLU A 202 -13.91 10.78 9.72
N HIS A 203 -14.34 12.03 9.76
CA HIS A 203 -13.54 13.17 10.24
C HIS A 203 -12.98 13.00 11.67
N GLU A 204 -13.70 12.30 12.54
CA GLU A 204 -13.28 12.07 13.94
C GLU A 204 -12.72 10.66 14.18
N ASP A 205 -12.31 9.95 13.12
CA ASP A 205 -11.81 8.59 13.24
C ASP A 205 -10.38 8.61 13.86
N PRO A 206 -10.15 7.89 14.99
CA PRO A 206 -8.83 7.85 15.63
C PRO A 206 -7.71 7.29 14.72
N ILE A 207 -8.08 6.61 13.62
CA ILE A 207 -7.11 6.17 12.60
C ILE A 207 -6.48 7.39 11.90
N ILE A 208 -7.13 8.56 11.88
CA ILE A 208 -6.58 9.79 11.29
C ILE A 208 -5.30 10.20 12.02
N ASP A 209 -5.31 10.25 13.35
CA ASP A 209 -4.13 10.63 14.14
C ASP A 209 -2.97 9.64 13.93
N TRP A 210 -3.26 8.35 13.83
CA TRP A 210 -2.28 7.34 13.49
C TRP A 210 -1.78 7.54 12.04
N ARG A 211 -2.65 7.81 11.08
CA ARG A 211 -2.27 8.11 9.70
C ARG A 211 -1.31 9.31 9.65
N GLU A 212 -1.59 10.38 10.39
CA GLU A 212 -0.71 11.55 10.44
C GLU A 212 0.68 11.19 11.00
N ARG A 213 0.74 10.37 12.08
CA ARG A 213 2.02 9.84 12.58
C ARG A 213 2.76 9.03 11.51
N MET A 214 2.05 8.15 10.80
CA MET A 214 2.64 7.34 9.72
C MET A 214 3.17 8.20 8.55
N LEU A 215 2.45 9.29 8.20
CA LEU A 215 2.89 10.23 7.16
C LEU A 215 4.20 10.94 7.54
N ASP A 216 4.43 11.18 8.83
CA ASP A 216 5.61 11.88 9.34
C ASP A 216 6.83 10.97 9.56
N LEU A 217 6.66 9.64 9.56
CA LEU A 217 7.78 8.72 9.67
C LEU A 217 8.80 8.93 8.55
N TYR A 218 10.05 8.59 8.86
CA TYR A 218 11.17 8.60 7.91
C TYR A 218 11.29 9.94 7.18
N ASN A 219 11.39 11.02 7.95
CA ASN A 219 11.49 12.40 7.43
C ASN A 219 10.33 12.79 6.51
N GLY A 220 9.12 12.32 6.84
CA GLY A 220 7.91 12.61 6.07
C GLY A 220 7.89 11.95 4.68
N LEU A 221 8.48 10.76 4.56
CA LEU A 221 8.55 10.02 3.29
C LEU A 221 7.19 9.95 2.58
N ALA A 222 6.16 9.57 3.34
CA ALA A 222 4.82 9.41 2.77
C ALA A 222 4.08 10.75 2.62
N ARG A 223 4.41 11.76 3.41
CA ARG A 223 3.80 13.09 3.33
C ARG A 223 4.16 13.82 2.03
N LYS A 224 5.33 13.52 1.47
CA LYS A 224 5.78 14.05 0.16
C LYS A 224 4.89 13.58 -1.01
N GLU A 225 4.18 12.47 -0.86
CA GLU A 225 3.18 12.04 -1.83
C GLU A 225 1.86 12.77 -1.54
N THR A 226 1.48 13.68 -2.44
CA THR A 226 0.31 14.55 -2.23
C THR A 226 -0.99 13.76 -2.24
N ALA A 227 -1.90 14.12 -1.33
CA ALA A 227 -3.29 13.65 -1.40
C ALA A 227 -3.96 14.18 -2.66
N ARG A 228 -4.96 13.46 -3.16
CA ARG A 228 -5.84 14.01 -4.17
C ARG A 228 -6.78 15.02 -3.53
N GLU A 229 -6.70 16.26 -3.98
CA GLU A 229 -7.60 17.33 -3.54
C GLU A 229 -9.00 17.17 -4.15
N HIS A 230 -9.99 17.81 -3.51
CA HIS A 230 -11.40 17.85 -3.96
C HIS A 230 -11.60 18.71 -5.18
#